data_dd0495ddf4fed64e211a441151147bad
#
_entry.id   dd0495ddf4fed64e211a441151147bad
#
_cell.length_a   1.000
_cell.length_b   1.000
_cell.length_c   1.000
_cell.angle_alpha   90.00
_cell.angle_beta   90.00
_cell.angle_gamma   90.00
#
_symmetry.space_group_name_H-M   'P 1'
#
loop_
_entity.id
_entity.type
_entity.pdbx_description
1 polymer ?
#
loop_
_entity_poly.entity_id
_entity_poly.type
_entity_poly.pdbx_seq_one_letter_code
_entity_poly.pdbx_strand_id
1 'polypeptide(L)'
;RRNRVDFVWAIHPGQDIKWNEEDYQNLVHKLDLMYDLGVRSFAIFFDDISGEGANPVKQSELLNRLTKEFVKVKGDVTPLVMCPTDYTRLWANPKPTGSLAIFGNTLDPSINVFWTGDVVCSDLTRETLDWVNSRIKRPAYYWWNFPVTDYARHIIMQGPTYGLQTDLTNKDLCGFVSNPMEHGEASKLALYGVADYTWNIANYNPLDNWERGLVDLTPKAHEAYRTFAMHSCDTETGYRRIESWETKSFRIDNFTDAEFNALQSEFVRVKNAPAQMEANCKNALLMKELRPWLTEFGKLGDRGLKTMSLIKEYKAGNDQAFWDGYVNNRMSKEDVAAYEKHKSGTMVLQPFYEQSMDDMASGFFKKLTGKVPAFYKGIGTYATLRTTQSKAMFDNDSTTYYTSGNGQNTGDWIGADLGCVRQVSEVRILQGRNSVDDVDYFDNTVLEYSLDRKEWKALTGELKKQYIINWKTDTPVEARYIRIKKLKSDKRNWAAVRTFEVNPTTPERLSFPVEAGNLQAAMYGFDENPCTSFTNDGVLSFGVEKDVKGYTLLLKLAPGKSLVCRQLNAKGKVLATTLIDQSFCKIELVKKAAKIQLDGSAEIFEIIPEK
;
A
#
# COMPACT_ATOMS: atom_id res chain seq x y z
N ARG A 1 37.82 0.88 16.61
CA ARG A 1 39.09 0.07 16.63
C ARG A 1 38.97 -1.21 17.45
N ARG A 2 38.36 -1.15 18.68
CA ARG A 2 38.18 -2.35 19.54
C ARG A 2 37.42 -3.49 18.82
N ASN A 3 36.44 -3.13 18.00
CA ASN A 3 35.58 -4.09 17.28
C ASN A 3 36.01 -4.29 15.81
N ARG A 4 37.17 -3.79 15.41
CA ARG A 4 37.66 -3.81 14.00
C ARG A 4 36.65 -3.21 13.01
N VAL A 5 35.94 -2.15 13.44
CA VAL A 5 35.00 -1.40 12.63
C VAL A 5 35.57 -0.01 12.41
N ASP A 6 35.63 0.42 11.16
CA ASP A 6 35.99 1.78 10.79
C ASP A 6 34.71 2.64 10.78
N PHE A 7 34.78 3.77 11.48
CA PHE A 7 33.71 4.75 11.44
C PHE A 7 34.00 5.73 10.30
N VAL A 8 33.14 5.76 9.28
CA VAL A 8 33.22 6.73 8.19
C VAL A 8 32.29 7.89 8.52
N TRP A 9 32.86 9.09 8.68
CA TRP A 9 32.07 10.29 8.87
C TRP A 9 31.75 10.93 7.51
N ALA A 10 30.46 11.00 7.18
CA ALA A 10 29.96 11.55 5.93
C ALA A 10 29.37 12.95 6.15
N ILE A 11 29.59 13.85 5.18
CA ILE A 11 28.98 15.18 5.16
C ILE A 11 28.42 15.47 3.78
N HIS A 12 27.22 16.07 3.75
CA HIS A 12 26.64 16.72 2.59
C HIS A 12 26.99 18.22 2.67
N PRO A 13 27.59 18.82 1.62
CA PRO A 13 28.09 20.20 1.69
C PRO A 13 26.97 21.26 1.71
N GLY A 14 25.72 20.89 1.50
CA GLY A 14 24.56 21.79 1.47
C GLY A 14 24.16 22.21 0.06
N GLN A 15 22.88 22.55 -0.10
CA GLN A 15 22.31 23.06 -1.37
C GLN A 15 22.84 24.45 -1.73
N ASP A 16 23.39 25.16 -0.76
CA ASP A 16 23.84 26.56 -0.83
C ASP A 16 25.35 26.71 -0.99
N ILE A 17 26.05 25.62 -1.30
CA ILE A 17 27.50 25.64 -1.55
C ILE A 17 27.86 26.64 -2.65
N LYS A 18 28.81 27.57 -2.34
CA LYS A 18 29.21 28.65 -3.24
C LYS A 18 30.52 28.37 -3.99
N TRP A 19 31.21 27.27 -3.67
CA TRP A 19 32.47 26.86 -4.29
C TRP A 19 33.60 27.88 -4.11
N ASN A 20 33.60 28.65 -3.03
CA ASN A 20 34.59 29.64 -2.68
C ASN A 20 35.57 29.12 -1.61
N GLU A 21 36.57 29.91 -1.29
CA GLU A 21 37.60 29.54 -0.29
C GLU A 21 36.98 29.43 1.12
N GLU A 22 36.00 30.26 1.46
CA GLU A 22 35.36 30.25 2.76
C GLU A 22 34.66 28.91 3.01
N ASP A 23 33.84 28.43 2.05
CA ASP A 23 33.16 27.14 2.14
C ASP A 23 34.15 25.98 2.23
N TYR A 24 35.25 26.06 1.46
CA TYR A 24 36.33 25.08 1.53
C TYR A 24 36.95 25.00 2.92
N GLN A 25 37.34 26.15 3.49
CA GLN A 25 37.94 26.21 4.82
C GLN A 25 36.98 25.76 5.92
N ASN A 26 35.70 26.10 5.81
CA ASN A 26 34.66 25.62 6.72
C ASN A 26 34.54 24.09 6.67
N LEU A 27 34.60 23.49 5.47
CA LEU A 27 34.58 22.05 5.31
C LEU A 27 35.83 21.39 5.90
N VAL A 28 37.03 21.89 5.58
CA VAL A 28 38.28 21.38 6.15
C VAL A 28 38.29 21.49 7.67
N HIS A 29 37.87 22.63 8.22
CA HIS A 29 37.73 22.78 9.66
C HIS A 29 36.81 21.72 10.29
N LYS A 30 35.68 21.45 9.66
CA LYS A 30 34.75 20.39 10.12
C LYS A 30 35.41 19.00 10.07
N LEU A 31 36.18 18.70 9.00
CA LEU A 31 36.91 17.43 8.90
C LEU A 31 38.02 17.34 9.97
N ASP A 32 38.73 18.44 10.26
CA ASP A 32 39.76 18.50 11.33
C ASP A 32 39.16 18.23 12.71
N LEU A 33 38.03 18.84 13.03
CA LEU A 33 37.33 18.57 14.29
C LEU A 33 36.99 17.07 14.46
N MET A 34 36.53 16.42 13.40
CA MET A 34 36.23 14.99 13.44
C MET A 34 37.50 14.12 13.48
N TYR A 35 38.57 14.56 12.79
CA TYR A 35 39.87 13.92 12.85
C TYR A 35 40.44 13.94 14.28
N ASP A 36 40.36 15.08 14.97
CA ASP A 36 40.82 15.27 16.36
C ASP A 36 40.04 14.36 17.34
N LEU A 37 38.77 14.08 17.04
CA LEU A 37 37.96 13.07 17.77
C LEU A 37 38.36 11.62 17.45
N GLY A 38 39.28 11.40 16.52
CA GLY A 38 39.81 10.08 16.17
C GLY A 38 39.18 9.43 14.91
N VAL A 39 38.35 10.15 14.18
CA VAL A 39 37.84 9.68 12.86
C VAL A 39 38.99 9.64 11.85
N ARG A 40 39.04 8.57 11.04
CA ARG A 40 40.09 8.36 10.03
C ARG A 40 39.55 8.07 8.65
N SER A 41 38.22 7.98 8.50
CA SER A 41 37.56 7.71 7.23
C SER A 41 36.46 8.75 7.01
N PHE A 42 36.43 9.35 5.83
CA PHE A 42 35.54 10.46 5.51
C PHE A 42 34.85 10.24 4.16
N ALA A 43 33.60 10.71 4.05
CA ALA A 43 32.84 10.72 2.82
C ALA A 43 32.21 12.09 2.55
N ILE A 44 32.12 12.47 1.28
CA ILE A 44 31.45 13.69 0.84
C ILE A 44 30.30 13.28 -0.07
N PHE A 45 29.10 13.65 0.30
CA PHE A 45 27.87 13.24 -0.38
C PHE A 45 27.28 14.41 -1.17
N PHE A 46 26.99 14.17 -2.45
CA PHE A 46 26.33 15.12 -3.34
C PHE A 46 25.00 14.54 -3.88
N ASP A 47 24.47 13.52 -3.21
CA ASP A 47 23.15 13.01 -3.48
C ASP A 47 22.09 14.09 -3.24
N ASP A 48 21.05 14.07 -4.05
CA ASP A 48 19.89 14.98 -3.96
C ASP A 48 20.25 16.49 -3.96
N ILE A 49 21.45 16.86 -4.39
CA ILE A 49 21.85 18.26 -4.60
C ILE A 49 21.44 18.74 -5.99
N SER A 50 21.14 20.03 -6.13
CA SER A 50 20.66 20.61 -7.39
C SER A 50 21.43 21.88 -7.80
N GLY A 51 21.13 22.41 -8.97
CA GLY A 51 21.72 23.64 -9.49
C GLY A 51 23.25 23.59 -9.58
N GLU A 52 23.94 24.65 -9.16
CA GLU A 52 25.39 24.71 -9.19
C GLU A 52 26.08 23.72 -8.24
N GLY A 53 25.39 23.26 -7.19
CA GLY A 53 25.87 22.22 -6.30
C GLY A 53 26.10 20.89 -7.02
N ALA A 54 25.30 20.60 -8.05
CA ALA A 54 25.39 19.38 -8.86
C ALA A 54 26.49 19.43 -9.96
N ASN A 55 27.29 20.48 -10.02
CA ASN A 55 28.32 20.65 -11.05
C ASN A 55 29.49 19.65 -10.85
N PRO A 56 29.66 18.64 -11.72
CA PRO A 56 30.62 17.56 -11.52
C PRO A 56 32.08 18.01 -11.61
N VAL A 57 32.36 19.12 -12.33
CA VAL A 57 33.72 19.66 -12.41
C VAL A 57 34.12 20.27 -11.05
N LYS A 58 33.22 21.08 -10.48
CA LYS A 58 33.46 21.71 -9.15
C LYS A 58 33.51 20.66 -8.04
N GLN A 59 32.66 19.62 -8.12
CA GLN A 59 32.73 18.48 -7.19
C GLN A 59 34.07 17.76 -7.29
N SER A 60 34.60 17.54 -8.51
CA SER A 60 35.92 16.92 -8.72
C SER A 60 37.05 17.77 -8.19
N GLU A 61 37.03 19.09 -8.43
CA GLU A 61 38.05 20.03 -7.94
C GLU A 61 38.10 20.03 -6.41
N LEU A 62 36.94 20.10 -5.74
CA LEU A 62 36.83 20.01 -4.28
C LEU A 62 37.43 18.72 -3.74
N LEU A 63 37.01 17.57 -4.28
CA LEU A 63 37.46 16.26 -3.81
C LEU A 63 38.94 16.01 -4.03
N ASN A 64 39.49 16.44 -5.18
CA ASN A 64 40.89 16.34 -5.48
C ASN A 64 41.72 17.25 -4.56
N ARG A 65 41.22 18.45 -4.28
CA ARG A 65 41.88 19.39 -3.33
C ARG A 65 41.86 18.80 -1.91
N LEU A 66 40.73 18.27 -1.42
CA LEU A 66 40.66 17.58 -0.13
C LEU A 66 41.59 16.38 -0.06
N THR A 67 41.67 15.58 -1.12
CA THR A 67 42.60 14.46 -1.18
C THR A 67 44.03 14.91 -1.03
N LYS A 68 44.44 16.01 -1.71
CA LYS A 68 45.78 16.55 -1.66
C LYS A 68 46.11 17.26 -0.34
N GLU A 69 45.21 18.14 0.14
CA GLU A 69 45.48 19.07 1.22
C GLU A 69 45.08 18.56 2.61
N PHE A 70 44.16 17.57 2.66
CA PHE A 70 43.71 16.96 3.91
C PHE A 70 44.17 15.49 4.01
N VAL A 71 43.70 14.61 3.12
CA VAL A 71 43.96 13.17 3.23
C VAL A 71 45.47 12.84 3.20
N LYS A 72 46.18 13.34 2.18
CA LYS A 72 47.61 13.07 2.01
C LYS A 72 48.46 13.75 3.07
N VAL A 73 48.03 14.91 3.57
CA VAL A 73 48.74 15.65 4.63
C VAL A 73 48.63 14.94 5.98
N LYS A 74 47.44 14.42 6.34
CA LYS A 74 47.26 13.68 7.60
C LYS A 74 48.00 12.33 7.58
N GLY A 75 48.09 11.69 6.43
CA GLY A 75 48.85 10.45 6.22
C GLY A 75 48.22 9.16 6.77
N ASP A 76 47.32 9.24 7.77
CA ASP A 76 46.61 8.13 8.38
C ASP A 76 45.08 8.15 8.12
N VAL A 77 44.63 9.01 7.21
CA VAL A 77 43.25 9.09 6.72
C VAL A 77 43.09 8.17 5.50
N THR A 78 42.00 7.37 5.48
CA THR A 78 41.69 6.51 4.33
C THR A 78 41.31 7.33 3.10
N PRO A 79 41.38 6.77 1.88
CA PRO A 79 40.88 7.45 0.69
C PRO A 79 39.41 7.90 0.86
N LEU A 80 39.09 9.05 0.31
CA LEU A 80 37.73 9.60 0.38
C LEU A 80 36.74 8.69 -0.34
N VAL A 81 35.51 8.71 0.15
CA VAL A 81 34.35 8.16 -0.54
C VAL A 81 33.43 9.31 -0.95
N MET A 82 32.89 9.27 -2.16
CA MET A 82 31.94 10.26 -2.62
C MET A 82 30.65 9.60 -3.10
N CYS A 83 29.50 10.23 -2.83
CA CYS A 83 28.25 9.92 -3.50
C CYS A 83 28.01 10.97 -4.58
N PRO A 84 27.93 10.59 -5.87
CA PRO A 84 27.65 11.54 -6.93
C PRO A 84 26.17 11.96 -6.90
N THR A 85 25.85 13.13 -7.49
CA THR A 85 24.46 13.55 -7.70
C THR A 85 23.70 12.53 -8.55
N ASP A 86 24.33 12.04 -9.61
CA ASP A 86 23.78 11.00 -10.49
C ASP A 86 24.17 9.59 -9.98
N TYR A 87 23.72 9.21 -8.81
CA TYR A 87 24.10 7.94 -8.16
C TYR A 87 23.37 6.70 -8.69
N THR A 88 22.44 6.87 -9.64
CA THR A 88 21.68 5.77 -10.26
C THR A 88 21.58 5.96 -11.79
N ARG A 89 21.53 4.83 -12.52
CA ARG A 89 21.46 4.84 -14.00
C ARG A 89 20.23 5.58 -14.53
N LEU A 90 19.12 5.52 -13.80
CA LEU A 90 17.86 6.19 -14.19
C LEU A 90 18.04 7.70 -14.40
N TRP A 91 18.90 8.34 -13.61
CA TRP A 91 19.12 9.80 -13.66
C TRP A 91 20.38 10.20 -14.41
N ALA A 92 21.35 9.28 -14.50
CA ALA A 92 22.65 9.57 -15.06
C ALA A 92 22.60 9.81 -16.58
N ASN A 93 23.28 10.86 -17.02
CA ASN A 93 23.51 11.09 -18.43
C ASN A 93 24.52 10.06 -18.99
N PRO A 94 24.14 9.19 -19.95
CA PRO A 94 25.02 8.14 -20.45
C PRO A 94 26.13 8.63 -21.38
N LYS A 95 26.11 9.91 -21.81
CA LYS A 95 27.06 10.49 -22.78
C LYS A 95 28.43 10.73 -22.13
N PRO A 96 29.52 10.88 -22.93
CA PRO A 96 30.83 11.26 -22.44
C PRO A 96 30.87 12.61 -21.70
N THR A 97 29.87 13.45 -21.89
CA THR A 97 29.69 14.73 -21.19
C THR A 97 28.88 14.62 -19.90
N GLY A 98 28.43 13.40 -19.54
CA GLY A 98 27.72 13.14 -18.29
C GLY A 98 28.64 13.23 -17.07
N SER A 99 28.06 13.48 -15.90
CA SER A 99 28.75 13.64 -14.62
C SER A 99 29.70 12.47 -14.30
N LEU A 100 29.22 11.22 -14.47
CA LEU A 100 30.01 10.03 -14.19
C LEU A 100 31.25 9.91 -15.08
N ALA A 101 31.15 10.26 -16.37
CA ALA A 101 32.30 10.29 -17.27
C ALA A 101 33.29 11.41 -16.94
N ILE A 102 32.80 12.56 -16.48
CA ILE A 102 33.63 13.65 -15.96
C ILE A 102 34.40 13.15 -14.74
N PHE A 103 33.74 12.53 -13.75
CA PHE A 103 34.42 11.94 -12.59
C PHE A 103 35.48 10.91 -12.98
N GLY A 104 35.19 10.02 -13.93
CA GLY A 104 36.15 9.05 -14.43
C GLY A 104 37.42 9.66 -15.05
N ASN A 105 37.30 10.88 -15.59
CA ASN A 105 38.43 11.58 -16.22
C ASN A 105 39.19 12.55 -15.27
N THR A 106 38.56 13.02 -14.21
CA THR A 106 39.09 14.14 -13.42
C THR A 106 39.37 13.83 -11.95
N LEU A 107 38.66 12.83 -11.34
CA LEU A 107 38.88 12.49 -9.94
C LEU A 107 40.21 11.77 -9.72
N ASP A 108 40.89 12.09 -8.61
CA ASP A 108 42.05 11.32 -8.11
C ASP A 108 41.63 9.83 -8.04
N PRO A 109 42.44 8.91 -8.59
CA PRO A 109 42.07 7.49 -8.71
C PRO A 109 41.88 6.79 -7.36
N SER A 110 42.35 7.37 -6.25
CA SER A 110 42.11 6.82 -4.91
C SER A 110 40.72 7.06 -4.37
N ILE A 111 39.96 8.00 -4.94
CA ILE A 111 38.61 8.35 -4.46
C ILE A 111 37.60 7.26 -4.88
N ASN A 112 36.89 6.67 -3.91
CA ASN A 112 35.82 5.70 -4.15
C ASN A 112 34.50 6.42 -4.50
N VAL A 113 33.74 5.86 -5.44
CA VAL A 113 32.49 6.45 -5.95
C VAL A 113 31.33 5.50 -5.67
N PHE A 114 30.33 5.99 -4.95
CA PHE A 114 29.10 5.24 -4.70
C PHE A 114 28.23 5.08 -5.94
N TRP A 115 27.53 3.95 -5.99
CA TRP A 115 26.57 3.61 -7.02
C TRP A 115 25.42 2.77 -6.44
N THR A 116 24.17 3.12 -6.73
CA THR A 116 22.99 2.39 -6.21
C THR A 116 22.40 1.39 -7.19
N GLY A 117 22.83 1.41 -8.46
CA GLY A 117 22.34 0.51 -9.50
C GLY A 117 21.48 1.20 -10.56
N ASP A 118 20.65 0.42 -11.24
CA ASP A 118 19.83 0.93 -12.35
C ASP A 118 18.73 1.90 -11.90
N VAL A 119 18.25 1.74 -10.66
CA VAL A 119 17.32 2.62 -9.96
C VAL A 119 17.78 2.81 -8.51
N VAL A 120 17.11 3.67 -7.74
CA VAL A 120 17.50 3.98 -6.34
C VAL A 120 17.53 2.72 -5.47
N CYS A 121 16.49 1.89 -5.53
CA CYS A 121 16.43 0.58 -4.88
C CYS A 121 16.57 -0.50 -5.96
N SER A 122 17.77 -1.04 -6.14
CA SER A 122 18.11 -1.92 -7.26
C SER A 122 18.91 -3.13 -6.81
N ASP A 123 18.77 -4.23 -7.56
CA ASP A 123 19.63 -5.40 -7.39
C ASP A 123 21.07 -5.10 -7.82
N LEU A 124 22.01 -5.74 -7.17
CA LEU A 124 23.42 -5.72 -7.56
C LEU A 124 23.68 -6.72 -8.67
N THR A 125 23.93 -6.23 -9.86
CA THR A 125 24.19 -7.03 -11.06
C THR A 125 25.51 -6.65 -11.72
N ARG A 126 26.12 -7.57 -12.44
CA ARG A 126 27.29 -7.30 -13.27
C ARG A 126 27.01 -6.23 -14.31
N GLU A 127 25.83 -6.27 -14.93
CA GLU A 127 25.45 -5.31 -15.97
C GLU A 127 25.49 -3.87 -15.46
N THR A 128 24.91 -3.60 -14.27
CA THR A 128 24.93 -2.25 -13.70
C THR A 128 26.34 -1.82 -13.33
N LEU A 129 27.20 -2.74 -12.83
CA LEU A 129 28.59 -2.45 -12.51
C LEU A 129 29.40 -2.17 -13.77
N ASP A 130 29.32 -2.97 -14.82
CA ASP A 130 30.01 -2.74 -16.09
C ASP A 130 29.59 -1.39 -16.68
N TRP A 131 28.32 -1.05 -16.58
CA TRP A 131 27.79 0.23 -17.05
C TRP A 131 28.42 1.42 -16.32
N VAL A 132 28.48 1.42 -14.98
CA VAL A 132 29.03 2.53 -14.21
C VAL A 132 30.55 2.53 -14.25
N ASN A 133 31.22 1.37 -14.10
CA ASN A 133 32.68 1.26 -14.04
C ASN A 133 33.36 1.77 -15.32
N SER A 134 32.74 1.52 -16.49
CA SER A 134 33.25 2.04 -17.76
C SER A 134 33.24 3.58 -17.81
N ARG A 135 32.37 4.24 -17.07
CA ARG A 135 32.25 5.71 -17.00
C ARG A 135 33.16 6.30 -15.94
N ILE A 136 33.08 5.79 -14.70
CA ILE A 136 33.90 6.31 -13.59
C ILE A 136 35.37 5.81 -13.64
N LYS A 137 35.71 4.88 -14.56
CA LYS A 137 37.03 4.29 -14.80
C LYS A 137 37.67 3.63 -13.58
N ARG A 138 36.84 3.07 -12.73
CA ARG A 138 37.24 2.35 -11.50
C ARG A 138 36.11 1.42 -11.06
N PRO A 139 36.37 0.39 -10.23
CA PRO A 139 35.31 -0.38 -9.59
C PRO A 139 34.45 0.53 -8.71
N ALA A 140 33.13 0.45 -8.84
CA ALA A 140 32.21 1.21 -8.00
C ALA A 140 32.20 0.70 -6.56
N TYR A 141 31.88 1.59 -5.64
CA TYR A 141 31.52 1.23 -4.28
C TYR A 141 29.99 1.12 -4.25
N TYR A 142 29.45 -0.11 -4.11
CA TYR A 142 28.00 -0.31 -4.25
C TYR A 142 27.27 0.12 -2.98
N TRP A 143 26.31 1.03 -3.11
CA TRP A 143 25.37 1.43 -2.07
C TRP A 143 24.04 0.72 -2.33
N TRP A 144 23.75 -0.29 -1.53
CA TRP A 144 22.51 -1.05 -1.66
C TRP A 144 21.41 -0.49 -0.76
N ASN A 145 20.33 0.03 -1.36
CA ASN A 145 19.16 0.52 -0.64
C ASN A 145 18.25 -0.64 -0.23
N PHE A 146 18.72 -1.43 0.72
CA PHE A 146 18.04 -2.53 1.39
C PHE A 146 18.69 -2.77 2.76
N PRO A 147 17.92 -2.96 3.86
CA PRO A 147 16.45 -3.08 3.96
C PRO A 147 15.70 -1.76 4.21
N VAL A 148 16.24 -0.63 3.85
CA VAL A 148 15.63 0.70 4.09
C VAL A 148 14.14 0.74 3.70
N THR A 149 13.33 1.40 4.54
CA THR A 149 11.88 1.59 4.34
C THR A 149 11.43 3.03 4.58
N ASP A 150 12.32 4.03 4.44
CA ASP A 150 11.99 5.43 4.63
C ASP A 150 10.91 5.96 3.66
N TYR A 151 10.83 5.36 2.46
CA TYR A 151 9.80 5.60 1.45
C TYR A 151 8.52 4.76 1.65
N ALA A 152 8.52 3.79 2.58
CA ALA A 152 7.44 2.85 2.88
C ALA A 152 7.41 2.51 4.38
N ARG A 153 7.35 3.53 5.24
CA ARG A 153 7.47 3.40 6.71
C ARG A 153 6.41 2.53 7.38
N HIS A 154 5.33 2.25 6.68
CA HIS A 154 4.30 1.30 7.12
C HIS A 154 4.72 -0.16 6.98
N ILE A 155 5.84 -0.43 6.30
CA ILE A 155 6.43 -1.76 6.11
C ILE A 155 7.67 -1.94 7.00
N ILE A 156 7.92 -3.17 7.43
CA ILE A 156 9.16 -3.59 8.04
C ILE A 156 9.75 -4.75 7.23
N MET A 157 10.96 -4.56 6.69
CA MET A 157 11.58 -5.55 5.78
C MET A 157 12.32 -6.63 6.56
N GLN A 158 11.80 -7.84 6.47
CA GLN A 158 12.34 -9.00 7.19
C GLN A 158 12.67 -10.19 6.27
N GLY A 159 12.55 -10.01 4.96
CA GLY A 159 12.79 -11.07 3.99
C GLY A 159 14.27 -11.41 3.76
N PRO A 160 14.53 -12.50 3.03
CA PRO A 160 15.87 -12.87 2.59
C PRO A 160 16.52 -11.81 1.71
N THR A 161 17.84 -11.72 1.76
CA THR A 161 18.65 -10.77 1.01
C THR A 161 18.88 -11.23 -0.44
N TYR A 162 17.80 -11.27 -1.21
CA TYR A 162 17.87 -11.56 -2.65
C TYR A 162 18.44 -10.37 -3.45
N GLY A 163 18.81 -10.64 -4.71
CA GLY A 163 19.23 -9.62 -5.67
C GLY A 163 20.69 -9.23 -5.58
N LEU A 164 21.51 -10.10 -5.01
CA LEU A 164 22.96 -9.97 -4.93
C LEU A 164 23.62 -11.02 -5.84
N GLN A 165 24.26 -10.58 -6.91
CA GLN A 165 24.91 -11.48 -7.88
C GLN A 165 26.17 -12.14 -7.27
N THR A 166 26.36 -13.44 -7.45
CA THR A 166 27.33 -14.24 -6.71
C THR A 166 28.62 -14.54 -7.45
N ASP A 167 28.79 -14.08 -8.68
CA ASP A 167 30.03 -14.26 -9.46
C ASP A 167 30.88 -12.99 -9.58
N LEU A 168 30.64 -12.01 -8.69
CA LEU A 168 31.37 -10.75 -8.64
C LEU A 168 32.68 -10.87 -7.88
N THR A 169 33.64 -10.01 -8.22
CA THR A 169 34.98 -9.95 -7.65
C THR A 169 35.37 -8.51 -7.30
N ASN A 170 36.54 -8.32 -6.66
CA ASN A 170 37.11 -7.03 -6.39
C ASN A 170 37.49 -6.20 -7.64
N LYS A 171 37.43 -6.79 -8.84
CA LYS A 171 37.55 -6.07 -10.10
C LYS A 171 36.24 -5.43 -10.55
N ASP A 172 35.14 -5.95 -10.07
CA ASP A 172 33.79 -5.51 -10.42
C ASP A 172 33.31 -4.40 -9.47
N LEU A 173 33.57 -4.54 -8.16
CA LEU A 173 33.25 -3.55 -7.12
C LEU A 173 34.36 -3.45 -6.09
N CYS A 174 34.60 -2.24 -5.55
CA CYS A 174 35.64 -2.00 -4.55
C CYS A 174 35.11 -2.06 -3.10
N GLY A 175 33.82 -2.07 -2.91
CA GLY A 175 33.18 -2.12 -1.61
C GLY A 175 31.67 -2.22 -1.72
N PHE A 176 31.03 -2.46 -0.57
CA PHE A 176 29.59 -2.64 -0.47
C PHE A 176 29.08 -2.02 0.84
N VAL A 177 28.07 -1.19 0.79
CA VAL A 177 27.33 -0.67 1.94
C VAL A 177 25.86 -0.96 1.79
N SER A 178 25.18 -1.18 2.91
CA SER A 178 23.73 -1.37 3.01
C SER A 178 23.12 -0.16 3.71
N ASN A 179 21.99 0.32 3.20
CA ASN A 179 21.16 1.32 3.87
C ASN A 179 20.10 0.59 4.70
N PRO A 180 20.20 0.60 6.05
CA PRO A 180 19.29 -0.11 6.93
C PRO A 180 17.97 0.66 7.12
N MET A 181 16.99 0.00 7.75
CA MET A 181 15.79 0.68 8.28
C MET A 181 16.17 1.58 9.47
N GLU A 182 15.28 2.49 9.86
CA GLU A 182 15.37 3.24 11.11
C GLU A 182 15.28 2.34 12.37
N HIS A 183 14.87 1.09 12.18
CA HIS A 183 14.75 0.03 13.19
C HIS A 183 16.03 -0.82 13.21
N GLY A 184 16.97 -0.47 14.09
CA GLY A 184 18.32 -1.05 14.07
C GLY A 184 18.35 -2.55 14.40
N GLU A 185 17.55 -3.00 15.34
CA GLU A 185 17.47 -4.42 15.70
C GLU A 185 16.76 -5.24 14.62
N ALA A 186 15.67 -4.72 14.07
CA ALA A 186 14.94 -5.37 12.99
C ALA A 186 15.76 -5.43 11.68
N SER A 187 16.69 -4.50 11.46
CA SER A 187 17.62 -4.51 10.32
C SER A 187 18.67 -5.63 10.39
N LYS A 188 18.93 -6.19 11.58
CA LYS A 188 19.99 -7.20 11.76
C LYS A 188 19.78 -8.46 10.93
N LEU A 189 18.53 -8.85 10.66
CA LEU A 189 18.27 -10.03 9.84
C LEU A 189 18.76 -9.83 8.39
N ALA A 190 18.50 -8.67 7.81
CA ALA A 190 19.03 -8.33 6.49
C ALA A 190 20.56 -8.11 6.51
N LEU A 191 21.08 -7.44 7.55
CA LEU A 191 22.52 -7.22 7.70
C LEU A 191 23.31 -8.53 7.92
N TYR A 192 22.67 -9.56 8.48
CA TYR A 192 23.24 -10.91 8.56
C TYR A 192 23.48 -11.47 7.16
N GLY A 193 22.55 -11.26 6.24
CA GLY A 193 22.71 -11.62 4.84
C GLY A 193 23.78 -10.80 4.12
N VAL A 194 23.84 -9.51 4.36
CA VAL A 194 24.88 -8.63 3.81
C VAL A 194 26.28 -9.06 4.27
N ALA A 195 26.43 -9.39 5.56
CA ALA A 195 27.70 -9.83 6.11
C ALA A 195 28.18 -11.14 5.48
N ASP A 196 27.30 -12.14 5.35
CA ASP A 196 27.63 -13.43 4.72
C ASP A 196 27.98 -13.24 3.24
N TYR A 197 27.20 -12.47 2.50
CA TYR A 197 27.46 -12.15 1.10
C TYR A 197 28.84 -11.52 0.91
N THR A 198 29.18 -10.50 1.68
CA THR A 198 30.46 -9.80 1.54
C THR A 198 31.66 -10.63 1.96
N TRP A 199 31.49 -11.61 2.86
CA TRP A 199 32.52 -12.57 3.23
C TRP A 199 32.75 -13.64 2.17
N ASN A 200 31.69 -14.14 1.52
CA ASN A 200 31.78 -15.30 0.63
C ASN A 200 30.78 -15.18 -0.54
N ILE A 201 31.02 -14.21 -1.41
CA ILE A 201 30.15 -13.87 -2.54
C ILE A 201 29.77 -15.11 -3.36
N ALA A 202 30.78 -15.96 -3.71
CA ALA A 202 30.60 -17.06 -4.64
C ALA A 202 29.67 -18.18 -4.13
N ASN A 203 29.56 -18.35 -2.81
CA ASN A 203 28.73 -19.42 -2.22
C ASN A 203 27.52 -18.86 -1.45
N TYR A 204 27.23 -17.57 -1.57
CA TYR A 204 26.11 -16.97 -0.88
C TYR A 204 24.78 -17.54 -1.37
N ASN A 205 23.95 -18.02 -0.42
CA ASN A 205 22.58 -18.43 -0.66
C ASN A 205 21.65 -17.62 0.25
N PRO A 206 20.80 -16.76 -0.31
CA PRO A 206 19.99 -15.85 0.48
C PRO A 206 18.99 -16.55 1.40
N LEU A 207 18.42 -17.68 0.97
CA LEU A 207 17.42 -18.39 1.77
C LEU A 207 18.07 -19.17 2.92
N ASP A 208 19.14 -19.94 2.64
CA ASP A 208 19.88 -20.67 3.69
C ASP A 208 20.47 -19.71 4.73
N ASN A 209 20.97 -18.56 4.28
CA ASN A 209 21.47 -17.52 5.16
C ASN A 209 20.35 -16.95 6.05
N TRP A 210 19.18 -16.64 5.48
CA TRP A 210 18.05 -16.09 6.20
C TRP A 210 17.54 -17.06 7.28
N GLU A 211 17.42 -18.36 6.96
CA GLU A 211 17.02 -19.39 7.94
C GLU A 211 18.03 -19.47 9.10
N ARG A 212 19.33 -19.44 8.81
CA ARG A 212 20.37 -19.40 9.86
C ARG A 212 20.29 -18.12 10.69
N GLY A 213 20.10 -16.97 10.04
CA GLY A 213 19.97 -15.67 10.69
C GLY A 213 18.80 -15.62 11.69
N LEU A 214 17.66 -16.22 11.33
CA LEU A 214 16.50 -16.32 12.25
C LEU A 214 16.85 -17.11 13.51
N VAL A 215 17.55 -18.23 13.36
CA VAL A 215 17.99 -19.07 14.50
C VAL A 215 19.01 -18.33 15.36
N ASP A 216 20.03 -17.72 14.75
CA ASP A 216 21.10 -17.03 15.47
C ASP A 216 20.61 -15.80 16.22
N LEU A 217 19.72 -15.02 15.62
CA LEU A 217 19.18 -13.80 16.22
C LEU A 217 18.11 -14.07 17.29
N THR A 218 17.31 -15.14 17.11
CA THR A 218 16.21 -15.47 18.02
C THR A 218 16.10 -16.97 18.29
N PRO A 219 17.10 -17.63 18.94
CA PRO A 219 17.20 -19.08 19.02
C PRO A 219 15.97 -19.82 19.56
N LYS A 220 15.22 -19.18 20.47
CA LYS A 220 14.02 -19.76 21.08
C LYS A 220 12.70 -19.31 20.45
N ALA A 221 12.75 -18.28 19.59
CA ALA A 221 11.59 -17.68 18.95
C ALA A 221 11.65 -17.75 17.41
N HIS A 222 12.66 -18.43 16.84
CA HIS A 222 12.95 -18.40 15.40
C HIS A 222 11.78 -18.86 14.53
N GLU A 223 10.99 -19.85 14.93
CA GLU A 223 9.84 -20.31 14.16
C GLU A 223 8.73 -19.25 14.07
N ALA A 224 8.44 -18.60 15.21
CA ALA A 224 7.46 -17.51 15.24
C ALA A 224 7.98 -16.27 14.49
N TYR A 225 9.27 -15.97 14.63
CA TYR A 225 9.90 -14.90 13.87
C TYR A 225 9.91 -15.21 12.36
N ARG A 226 10.19 -16.45 11.98
CA ARG A 226 10.14 -16.91 10.59
C ARG A 226 8.76 -16.70 9.97
N THR A 227 7.71 -17.09 10.70
CA THR A 227 6.33 -16.87 10.26
C THR A 227 6.04 -15.39 9.99
N PHE A 228 6.43 -14.51 10.92
CA PHE A 228 6.27 -13.06 10.72
C PHE A 228 7.15 -12.53 9.59
N ALA A 229 8.42 -12.89 9.55
CA ALA A 229 9.41 -12.40 8.60
C ALA A 229 9.06 -12.78 7.16
N MET A 230 8.55 -14.00 6.93
CA MET A 230 8.11 -14.49 5.63
C MET A 230 6.96 -13.64 5.04
N HIS A 231 6.11 -13.08 5.91
CA HIS A 231 5.00 -12.20 5.51
C HIS A 231 5.32 -10.71 5.60
N SER A 232 6.59 -10.35 5.79
CA SER A 232 7.09 -8.98 5.91
C SER A 232 8.25 -8.71 4.94
N CYS A 233 8.06 -9.05 3.67
CA CYS A 233 9.06 -8.95 2.60
C CYS A 233 8.64 -8.04 1.44
N ASP A 234 7.43 -7.48 1.48
CA ASP A 234 6.86 -6.68 0.39
C ASP A 234 6.80 -5.20 0.76
N THR A 235 7.30 -4.35 -0.14
CA THR A 235 7.26 -2.89 0.02
C THR A 235 6.04 -2.23 -0.63
N GLU A 236 5.17 -3.02 -1.27
CA GLU A 236 4.02 -2.55 -2.07
C GLU A 236 4.39 -1.66 -3.28
N THR A 237 5.64 -1.23 -3.40
CA THR A 237 6.11 -0.32 -4.47
C THR A 237 6.73 -1.04 -5.66
N GLY A 238 6.77 -2.38 -5.63
CA GLY A 238 7.34 -3.22 -6.68
C GLY A 238 8.75 -3.72 -6.39
N TYR A 239 9.56 -3.01 -5.59
CA TYR A 239 10.85 -3.53 -5.14
C TYR A 239 10.63 -4.52 -3.98
N ARG A 240 11.16 -5.72 -4.09
CA ARG A 240 10.97 -6.81 -3.10
C ARG A 240 9.52 -7.20 -2.87
N ARG A 241 8.79 -7.52 -3.93
CA ARG A 241 7.46 -8.11 -3.88
C ARG A 241 7.55 -9.64 -3.90
N ILE A 242 8.16 -10.24 -2.88
CA ILE A 242 8.49 -11.67 -2.79
C ILE A 242 8.06 -12.29 -1.46
N GLU A 243 6.92 -11.86 -0.95
CA GLU A 243 6.36 -12.39 0.29
C GLU A 243 5.76 -13.79 0.09
N SER A 244 5.80 -14.57 1.15
CA SER A 244 5.00 -15.79 1.29
C SER A 244 5.19 -16.84 0.19
N TRP A 245 6.43 -17.07 -0.23
CA TRP A 245 6.71 -18.07 -1.27
C TRP A 245 6.21 -19.48 -0.95
N GLU A 246 5.94 -19.80 0.31
CA GLU A 246 5.39 -21.10 0.76
C GLU A 246 3.88 -21.06 0.92
N THR A 247 3.27 -19.89 1.12
CA THR A 247 1.85 -19.73 1.40
C THR A 247 1.08 -19.46 0.11
N LYS A 248 0.04 -20.26 -0.12
CA LYS A 248 -0.86 -20.09 -1.26
C LYS A 248 -2.26 -19.76 -0.77
N SER A 249 -2.91 -18.82 -1.44
CA SER A 249 -4.34 -18.54 -1.28
C SER A 249 -5.16 -19.31 -2.31
N PHE A 250 -6.47 -19.34 -2.09
CA PHE A 250 -7.44 -19.91 -3.02
C PHE A 250 -8.62 -18.95 -3.23
N ARG A 251 -9.49 -19.29 -4.18
CA ARG A 251 -10.78 -18.59 -4.37
C ARG A 251 -11.88 -19.39 -3.68
N ILE A 252 -12.83 -18.69 -3.03
CA ILE A 252 -13.91 -19.32 -2.26
C ILE A 252 -14.85 -20.20 -3.09
N ASP A 253 -14.90 -19.99 -4.39
CA ASP A 253 -15.68 -20.77 -5.36
C ASP A 253 -14.95 -22.01 -5.91
N ASN A 254 -13.63 -22.08 -5.73
CA ASN A 254 -12.79 -23.17 -6.25
C ASN A 254 -11.58 -23.43 -5.35
N PHE A 255 -11.67 -24.42 -4.47
CA PHE A 255 -10.56 -24.86 -3.63
C PHE A 255 -10.72 -26.31 -3.20
N THR A 256 -9.62 -26.94 -2.81
CA THR A 256 -9.57 -28.28 -2.23
C THR A 256 -9.48 -28.22 -0.69
N ASP A 257 -9.85 -29.31 -0.02
CA ASP A 257 -9.69 -29.42 1.44
C ASP A 257 -8.22 -29.26 1.87
N ALA A 258 -7.27 -29.72 1.05
CA ALA A 258 -5.84 -29.57 1.33
C ALA A 258 -5.42 -28.09 1.32
N GLU A 259 -5.84 -27.31 0.34
CA GLU A 259 -5.57 -25.86 0.27
C GLU A 259 -6.22 -25.11 1.43
N PHE A 260 -7.48 -25.47 1.75
CA PHE A 260 -8.20 -24.91 2.88
C PHE A 260 -7.44 -25.15 4.19
N ASN A 261 -7.08 -26.41 4.48
CA ASN A 261 -6.42 -26.79 5.72
C ASN A 261 -5.00 -26.18 5.81
N ALA A 262 -4.27 -26.08 4.70
CA ALA A 262 -2.95 -25.46 4.66
C ALA A 262 -3.02 -23.97 5.03
N LEU A 263 -3.93 -23.22 4.42
CA LEU A 263 -4.11 -21.80 4.70
C LEU A 263 -4.68 -21.56 6.11
N GLN A 264 -5.60 -22.41 6.58
CA GLN A 264 -6.09 -22.33 7.96
C GLN A 264 -4.96 -22.54 8.97
N SER A 265 -4.09 -23.50 8.72
CA SER A 265 -2.90 -23.76 9.57
C SER A 265 -1.94 -22.58 9.57
N GLU A 266 -1.77 -21.91 8.41
CA GLU A 266 -0.97 -20.69 8.33
C GLU A 266 -1.58 -19.57 9.19
N PHE A 267 -2.87 -19.31 9.09
CA PHE A 267 -3.53 -18.31 9.94
C PHE A 267 -3.43 -18.62 11.43
N VAL A 268 -3.37 -19.90 11.82
CA VAL A 268 -3.09 -20.29 13.22
C VAL A 268 -1.68 -19.87 13.63
N ARG A 269 -0.66 -20.12 12.77
CA ARG A 269 0.72 -19.69 13.03
C ARG A 269 0.81 -18.17 13.13
N VAL A 270 0.20 -17.46 12.20
CA VAL A 270 0.16 -15.98 12.15
C VAL A 270 -0.47 -15.40 13.42
N LYS A 271 -1.64 -15.91 13.84
CA LYS A 271 -2.32 -15.47 15.08
C LYS A 271 -1.46 -15.66 16.31
N ASN A 272 -0.71 -16.76 16.38
CA ASN A 272 0.05 -17.13 17.57
C ASN A 272 1.47 -16.53 17.58
N ALA A 273 2.01 -16.11 16.44
CA ALA A 273 3.38 -15.61 16.32
C ALA A 273 3.70 -14.45 17.29
N PRO A 274 2.85 -13.43 17.47
CA PRO A 274 3.14 -12.34 18.41
C PRO A 274 3.33 -12.82 19.85
N ALA A 275 2.43 -13.69 20.34
CA ALA A 275 2.51 -14.22 21.71
C ALA A 275 3.73 -15.13 21.90
N GLN A 276 4.08 -15.93 20.89
CA GLN A 276 5.27 -16.79 20.92
C GLN A 276 6.56 -15.95 20.87
N MET A 277 6.60 -14.88 20.07
CA MET A 277 7.70 -13.93 20.04
C MET A 277 7.86 -13.24 21.41
N GLU A 278 6.80 -12.73 22.00
CA GLU A 278 6.83 -12.07 23.32
C GLU A 278 7.33 -13.02 24.43
N ALA A 279 6.91 -14.28 24.40
CA ALA A 279 7.29 -15.27 25.41
C ALA A 279 8.75 -15.76 25.27
N ASN A 280 9.29 -15.84 24.06
CA ASN A 280 10.51 -16.58 23.78
C ASN A 280 11.67 -15.71 23.25
N CYS A 281 11.42 -14.51 22.71
CA CYS A 281 12.46 -13.62 22.25
C CYS A 281 13.08 -12.86 23.42
N LYS A 282 14.38 -13.08 23.66
CA LYS A 282 15.11 -12.40 24.72
C LYS A 282 15.62 -11.00 24.35
N ASN A 283 15.57 -10.64 23.07
CA ASN A 283 16.00 -9.33 22.60
C ASN A 283 14.86 -8.31 22.79
N ALA A 284 14.87 -7.62 23.92
CA ALA A 284 13.84 -6.63 24.25
C ALA A 284 13.78 -5.43 23.28
N LEU A 285 14.92 -5.07 22.67
CA LEU A 285 14.97 -3.97 21.70
C LEU A 285 14.32 -4.41 20.37
N LEU A 286 14.61 -5.61 19.90
CA LEU A 286 13.96 -6.19 18.73
C LEU A 286 12.43 -6.26 18.94
N MET A 287 12.00 -6.75 20.10
CA MET A 287 10.57 -6.81 20.43
C MET A 287 9.93 -5.42 20.48
N LYS A 288 10.65 -4.41 21.00
CA LYS A 288 10.16 -3.03 21.01
C LYS A 288 9.93 -2.50 19.58
N GLU A 289 10.86 -2.77 18.67
CA GLU A 289 10.77 -2.34 17.27
C GLU A 289 9.68 -3.09 16.50
N LEU A 290 9.56 -4.42 16.66
CA LEU A 290 8.63 -5.24 15.89
C LEU A 290 7.18 -5.22 16.41
N ARG A 291 6.96 -4.88 17.70
CA ARG A 291 5.65 -4.99 18.37
C ARG A 291 4.49 -4.35 17.62
N PRO A 292 4.61 -3.15 17.01
CA PRO A 292 3.51 -2.55 16.27
C PRO A 292 3.05 -3.45 15.10
N TRP A 293 3.97 -3.96 14.30
CA TRP A 293 3.67 -4.87 13.17
C TRP A 293 3.20 -6.24 13.65
N LEU A 294 3.82 -6.81 14.67
CA LEU A 294 3.40 -8.09 15.25
C LEU A 294 1.96 -8.02 15.78
N THR A 295 1.56 -6.90 16.38
CA THR A 295 0.20 -6.70 16.87
C THR A 295 -0.82 -6.78 15.72
N GLU A 296 -0.60 -6.05 14.63
CA GLU A 296 -1.49 -6.08 13.47
C GLU A 296 -1.43 -7.43 12.75
N PHE A 297 -0.28 -8.09 12.73
CA PHE A 297 -0.11 -9.43 12.18
C PHE A 297 -0.93 -10.49 12.93
N GLY A 298 -0.95 -10.43 14.26
CA GLY A 298 -1.80 -11.31 15.08
C GLY A 298 -3.30 -11.09 14.84
N LYS A 299 -3.71 -9.83 14.70
CA LYS A 299 -5.10 -9.48 14.31
C LYS A 299 -5.45 -10.00 12.92
N LEU A 300 -4.52 -9.93 11.96
CA LEU A 300 -4.71 -10.50 10.63
C LEU A 300 -4.92 -12.02 10.70
N GLY A 301 -4.14 -12.72 11.54
CA GLY A 301 -4.33 -14.14 11.80
C GLY A 301 -5.73 -14.47 12.34
N ASP A 302 -6.21 -13.68 13.29
CA ASP A 302 -7.56 -13.83 13.85
C ASP A 302 -8.65 -13.58 12.81
N ARG A 303 -8.54 -12.50 12.03
CA ARG A 303 -9.46 -12.21 10.92
C ARG A 303 -9.47 -13.33 9.88
N GLY A 304 -8.29 -13.84 9.53
CA GLY A 304 -8.16 -14.96 8.60
C GLY A 304 -8.87 -16.22 9.10
N LEU A 305 -8.69 -16.62 10.36
CA LEU A 305 -9.37 -17.78 10.95
C LEU A 305 -10.89 -17.60 10.96
N LYS A 306 -11.37 -16.42 11.32
CA LYS A 306 -12.81 -16.10 11.24
C LYS A 306 -13.33 -16.20 9.80
N THR A 307 -12.56 -15.72 8.82
CA THR A 307 -12.90 -15.85 7.39
C THR A 307 -12.98 -17.31 6.95
N MET A 308 -12.03 -18.16 7.40
CA MET A 308 -12.10 -19.60 7.12
C MET A 308 -13.37 -20.25 7.70
N SER A 309 -13.81 -19.83 8.88
CA SER A 309 -15.09 -20.28 9.46
C SER A 309 -16.29 -19.77 8.66
N LEU A 310 -16.27 -18.49 8.26
CA LEU A 310 -17.34 -17.88 7.46
C LEU A 310 -17.53 -18.54 6.10
N ILE A 311 -16.46 -18.99 5.44
CA ILE A 311 -16.53 -19.74 4.18
C ILE A 311 -17.35 -21.03 4.39
N LYS A 312 -17.22 -21.71 5.53
CA LYS A 312 -18.01 -22.90 5.84
C LYS A 312 -19.50 -22.57 6.03
N GLU A 313 -19.82 -21.53 6.82
CA GLU A 313 -21.20 -21.09 7.04
C GLU A 313 -21.86 -20.62 5.75
N TYR A 314 -21.14 -19.87 4.92
CA TYR A 314 -21.61 -19.41 3.62
C TYR A 314 -21.93 -20.58 2.68
N LYS A 315 -21.04 -21.59 2.58
CA LYS A 315 -21.24 -22.77 1.75
C LYS A 315 -22.34 -23.70 2.29
N ALA A 316 -22.52 -23.77 3.59
CA ALA A 316 -23.58 -24.51 4.22
C ALA A 316 -24.99 -23.86 4.05
N GLY A 317 -25.02 -22.59 3.64
CA GLY A 317 -26.28 -21.83 3.53
C GLY A 317 -26.86 -21.37 4.86
N ASN A 318 -26.05 -21.28 5.90
CA ASN A 318 -26.43 -20.81 7.24
C ASN A 318 -26.50 -19.29 7.28
N ASP A 319 -27.50 -18.69 6.64
CA ASP A 319 -27.60 -17.26 6.35
C ASP A 319 -27.45 -16.37 7.58
N GLN A 320 -28.10 -16.72 8.71
CA GLN A 320 -28.00 -15.97 9.96
C GLN A 320 -26.56 -16.00 10.52
N ALA A 321 -25.99 -17.20 10.69
CA ALA A 321 -24.66 -17.39 11.23
C ALA A 321 -23.58 -16.74 10.32
N PHE A 322 -23.79 -16.86 8.99
CA PHE A 322 -22.94 -16.21 8.01
C PHE A 322 -22.95 -14.70 8.17
N TRP A 323 -24.14 -14.06 8.17
CA TRP A 323 -24.22 -12.60 8.21
C TRP A 323 -23.72 -12.04 9.54
N ASP A 324 -24.09 -12.66 10.67
CA ASP A 324 -23.57 -12.28 11.99
C ASP A 324 -22.03 -12.33 12.03
N GLY A 325 -21.46 -13.41 11.55
CA GLY A 325 -20.01 -13.58 11.49
C GLY A 325 -19.35 -12.58 10.52
N TYR A 326 -19.97 -12.35 9.35
CA TYR A 326 -19.48 -11.40 8.35
C TYR A 326 -19.34 -9.98 8.91
N VAL A 327 -20.41 -9.42 9.49
CA VAL A 327 -20.39 -8.05 10.02
C VAL A 327 -19.44 -7.88 11.20
N ASN A 328 -19.21 -8.95 11.99
CA ASN A 328 -18.29 -8.95 13.12
C ASN A 328 -16.82 -9.23 12.73
N ASN A 329 -16.56 -9.70 11.51
CA ASN A 329 -15.20 -9.90 10.99
C ASN A 329 -14.73 -8.76 10.08
N ARG A 330 -15.56 -7.76 9.80
CA ARG A 330 -15.15 -6.55 9.08
C ARG A 330 -14.19 -5.72 9.94
N MET A 331 -13.21 -5.12 9.30
CA MET A 331 -12.36 -4.12 9.96
C MET A 331 -13.17 -2.84 10.18
N SER A 332 -13.09 -2.29 11.39
CA SER A 332 -13.54 -0.92 11.67
C SER A 332 -12.64 0.10 10.97
N LYS A 333 -13.03 1.37 10.90
CA LYS A 333 -12.18 2.45 10.38
C LYS A 333 -10.87 2.55 11.19
N GLU A 334 -10.95 2.35 12.50
CA GLU A 334 -9.80 2.35 13.41
C GLU A 334 -8.87 1.16 13.13
N ASP A 335 -9.43 -0.05 12.89
CA ASP A 335 -8.63 -1.23 12.52
C ASP A 335 -7.93 -1.05 11.17
N VAL A 336 -8.61 -0.48 10.18
CA VAL A 336 -8.00 -0.14 8.88
C VAL A 336 -6.87 0.86 9.09
N ALA A 337 -7.09 1.94 9.84
CA ALA A 337 -6.08 2.96 10.10
C ALA A 337 -4.88 2.42 10.88
N ALA A 338 -5.08 1.47 11.80
CA ALA A 338 -4.00 0.81 12.53
C ALA A 338 -3.18 -0.11 11.62
N TYR A 339 -3.86 -0.93 10.80
CA TYR A 339 -3.21 -1.82 9.83
C TYR A 339 -2.41 -1.03 8.78
N GLU A 340 -2.98 0.06 8.24
CA GLU A 340 -2.31 0.90 7.23
C GLU A 340 -0.99 1.51 7.74
N LYS A 341 -0.79 1.61 9.05
CA LYS A 341 0.47 2.09 9.65
C LYS A 341 1.52 1.00 9.83
N HIS A 342 1.11 -0.27 9.95
CA HIS A 342 2.02 -1.38 10.29
C HIS A 342 1.62 -2.65 9.54
N LYS A 343 1.86 -2.66 8.22
CA LYS A 343 1.41 -3.71 7.32
C LYS A 343 2.33 -4.94 7.30
N SER A 344 1.71 -6.10 7.32
CA SER A 344 2.32 -7.40 7.00
C SER A 344 1.30 -8.26 6.28
N GLY A 345 1.73 -9.30 5.57
CA GLY A 345 0.82 -10.20 4.82
C GLY A 345 0.15 -9.55 3.61
N THR A 346 0.78 -8.53 3.04
CA THR A 346 0.21 -7.66 2.00
C THR A 346 0.03 -8.33 0.65
N MET A 347 0.74 -9.42 0.35
CA MET A 347 0.63 -10.13 -0.93
C MET A 347 -0.37 -11.28 -0.92
N VAL A 348 -0.51 -11.99 0.19
CA VAL A 348 -1.31 -13.23 0.26
C VAL A 348 -2.41 -13.15 1.33
N LEU A 349 -2.04 -12.91 2.59
CA LEU A 349 -2.95 -13.09 3.72
C LEU A 349 -4.04 -12.00 3.78
N GLN A 350 -3.66 -10.74 3.73
CA GLN A 350 -4.61 -9.63 3.75
C GLN A 350 -5.48 -9.61 2.47
N PRO A 351 -4.91 -9.77 1.25
CA PRO A 351 -5.72 -9.88 0.04
C PRO A 351 -6.70 -11.07 0.05
N PHE A 352 -6.29 -12.22 0.62
CA PHE A 352 -7.20 -13.36 0.77
C PHE A 352 -8.38 -13.01 1.68
N TYR A 353 -8.11 -12.43 2.87
CA TYR A 353 -9.15 -11.99 3.79
C TYR A 353 -10.14 -11.06 3.09
N GLU A 354 -9.66 -9.99 2.48
CA GLU A 354 -10.50 -8.98 1.86
C GLU A 354 -11.28 -9.50 0.66
N GLN A 355 -10.62 -10.24 -0.24
CA GLN A 355 -11.27 -10.80 -1.41
C GLN A 355 -12.34 -11.83 -1.02
N SER A 356 -12.08 -12.66 -0.01
CA SER A 356 -13.05 -13.64 0.47
C SER A 356 -14.27 -12.98 1.10
N MET A 357 -14.07 -11.92 1.91
CA MET A 357 -15.17 -11.14 2.50
C MET A 357 -16.02 -10.48 1.41
N ASP A 358 -15.39 -9.85 0.43
CA ASP A 358 -16.09 -9.19 -0.68
C ASP A 358 -16.85 -10.19 -1.56
N ASP A 359 -16.24 -11.34 -1.88
CA ASP A 359 -16.87 -12.38 -2.71
C ASP A 359 -18.06 -13.03 -1.99
N MET A 360 -17.95 -13.28 -0.67
CA MET A 360 -19.06 -13.82 0.14
C MET A 360 -20.21 -12.83 0.24
N ALA A 361 -19.95 -11.56 0.53
CA ALA A 361 -20.99 -10.53 0.60
C ALA A 361 -21.72 -10.37 -0.74
N SER A 362 -20.95 -10.31 -1.83
CA SER A 362 -21.49 -10.20 -3.19
C SER A 362 -22.34 -11.42 -3.57
N GLY A 363 -21.85 -12.63 -3.26
CA GLY A 363 -22.59 -13.87 -3.50
C GLY A 363 -23.84 -13.99 -2.64
N PHE A 364 -23.78 -13.54 -1.38
CA PHE A 364 -24.91 -13.52 -0.48
C PHE A 364 -26.01 -12.55 -0.95
N PHE A 365 -25.64 -11.34 -1.34
CA PHE A 365 -26.56 -10.37 -1.92
C PHE A 365 -27.23 -10.93 -3.19
N LYS A 366 -26.42 -11.55 -4.08
CA LYS A 366 -26.94 -12.17 -5.30
C LYS A 366 -27.92 -13.34 -4.97
N LYS A 367 -27.63 -14.13 -3.94
CA LYS A 367 -28.55 -15.19 -3.46
C LYS A 367 -29.88 -14.61 -3.03
N LEU A 368 -29.88 -13.48 -2.30
CA LEU A 368 -31.11 -12.85 -1.79
C LEU A 368 -31.91 -12.12 -2.87
N THR A 369 -31.26 -11.51 -3.84
CA THR A 369 -31.88 -10.56 -4.77
C THR A 369 -31.94 -11.07 -6.22
N GLY A 370 -31.12 -12.04 -6.59
CA GLY A 370 -30.87 -12.43 -7.99
C GLY A 370 -29.98 -11.45 -8.76
N LYS A 371 -29.55 -10.31 -8.15
CA LYS A 371 -28.79 -9.24 -8.80
C LYS A 371 -27.31 -9.29 -8.43
N VAL A 372 -26.45 -8.82 -9.33
CA VAL A 372 -25.06 -8.50 -9.02
C VAL A 372 -25.02 -7.20 -8.22
N PRO A 373 -24.36 -7.14 -7.05
CA PRO A 373 -24.34 -5.93 -6.22
C PRO A 373 -23.63 -4.76 -6.90
N ALA A 374 -23.93 -3.54 -6.47
CA ALA A 374 -23.24 -2.32 -6.90
C ALA A 374 -21.88 -2.14 -6.18
N PHE A 375 -21.12 -3.21 -6.11
CA PHE A 375 -19.77 -3.25 -5.55
C PHE A 375 -18.76 -3.16 -6.68
N TYR A 376 -17.99 -2.07 -6.71
CA TYR A 376 -17.08 -1.75 -7.80
C TYR A 376 -15.62 -2.02 -7.41
N LYS A 377 -14.79 -2.34 -8.41
CA LYS A 377 -13.35 -2.58 -8.24
C LYS A 377 -12.54 -1.56 -9.02
N GLY A 378 -11.52 -1.02 -8.38
CA GLY A 378 -10.56 -0.12 -9.05
C GLY A 378 -9.78 -0.84 -10.14
N ILE A 379 -9.69 -0.23 -11.30
CA ILE A 379 -8.94 -0.71 -12.46
C ILE A 379 -8.16 0.44 -13.11
N GLY A 380 -7.02 0.15 -13.71
CA GLY A 380 -6.24 1.19 -14.38
C GLY A 380 -4.84 0.76 -14.75
N THR A 381 -4.00 1.75 -15.05
CA THR A 381 -2.59 1.57 -15.41
C THR A 381 -1.69 1.37 -14.19
N TYR A 382 -2.08 1.89 -13.02
CA TYR A 382 -1.26 1.87 -11.82
C TYR A 382 -1.36 0.55 -11.04
N ALA A 383 -0.22 0.05 -10.57
CA ALA A 383 -0.15 -1.19 -9.79
C ALA A 383 -0.93 -1.08 -8.46
N THR A 384 -0.95 0.10 -7.85
CA THR A 384 -1.67 0.42 -6.60
C THR A 384 -3.18 0.21 -6.68
N LEU A 385 -3.78 0.23 -7.89
CA LEU A 385 -5.20 -0.12 -8.10
C LEU A 385 -5.52 -1.60 -7.79
N ARG A 386 -4.50 -2.45 -7.72
CA ARG A 386 -4.65 -3.86 -7.35
C ARG A 386 -4.55 -4.08 -5.84
N THR A 387 -4.23 -3.04 -5.08
CA THR A 387 -4.15 -3.07 -3.62
C THR A 387 -5.46 -2.58 -2.99
N THR A 388 -5.54 -2.71 -1.67
CA THR A 388 -6.69 -2.27 -0.87
C THR A 388 -6.95 -0.77 -0.95
N GLN A 389 -5.93 0.03 -1.26
CA GLN A 389 -6.06 1.48 -1.42
C GLN A 389 -7.11 1.89 -2.46
N SER A 390 -7.34 1.06 -3.50
CA SER A 390 -8.37 1.36 -4.50
C SER A 390 -9.79 1.39 -3.94
N LYS A 391 -10.04 0.74 -2.79
CA LYS A 391 -11.35 0.76 -2.11
C LYS A 391 -11.76 2.16 -1.65
N ALA A 392 -10.80 3.02 -1.34
CA ALA A 392 -11.06 4.41 -0.96
C ALA A 392 -11.80 5.23 -2.05
N MET A 393 -11.80 4.78 -3.31
CA MET A 393 -12.62 5.41 -4.34
C MET A 393 -14.11 5.09 -4.23
N PHE A 394 -14.48 4.04 -3.48
CA PHE A 394 -15.83 3.47 -3.46
C PHE A 394 -16.41 3.30 -2.04
N ASP A 395 -15.75 3.85 -1.02
CA ASP A 395 -16.17 3.73 0.38
C ASP A 395 -17.15 4.82 0.82
N ASN A 396 -17.51 5.70 -0.10
CA ASN A 396 -18.42 6.82 0.09
C ASN A 396 -17.95 7.84 1.16
N ASP A 397 -16.65 7.85 1.45
CA ASP A 397 -15.99 8.78 2.37
C ASP A 397 -15.03 9.69 1.59
N SER A 398 -15.44 10.91 1.29
CA SER A 398 -14.63 11.87 0.55
C SER A 398 -13.40 12.39 1.32
N THR A 399 -13.18 11.94 2.55
CA THR A 399 -11.97 12.22 3.35
C THR A 399 -10.88 11.19 3.13
N THR A 400 -11.22 10.00 2.62
CA THR A 400 -10.27 8.98 2.14
C THR A 400 -9.96 9.20 0.67
N TYR A 401 -8.87 8.63 0.19
CA TYR A 401 -8.48 8.72 -1.21
C TYR A 401 -7.54 7.61 -1.64
N TYR A 402 -7.65 7.27 -2.90
CA TYR A 402 -6.68 6.46 -3.62
C TYR A 402 -5.59 7.34 -4.22
N THR A 403 -4.33 6.88 -4.25
CA THR A 403 -3.24 7.52 -5.02
C THR A 403 -2.56 6.56 -5.98
N SER A 404 -2.07 7.09 -7.10
CA SER A 404 -1.33 6.32 -8.11
C SER A 404 0.01 5.76 -7.59
N GLY A 405 0.60 6.39 -6.56
CA GLY A 405 1.94 6.04 -6.05
C GLY A 405 3.09 6.36 -7.01
N ASN A 406 2.79 6.78 -8.24
CA ASN A 406 3.74 7.14 -9.29
C ASN A 406 3.26 8.37 -10.05
N GLY A 407 4.21 9.07 -10.70
CA GLY A 407 3.90 10.21 -11.54
C GLY A 407 3.01 9.83 -12.73
N GLN A 408 2.22 10.81 -13.18
CA GLN A 408 1.28 10.66 -14.30
C GLN A 408 1.99 10.70 -15.66
N ASN A 409 1.56 9.85 -16.59
CA ASN A 409 1.96 9.89 -17.98
C ASN A 409 0.75 10.08 -18.90
N THR A 410 0.98 10.58 -20.11
CA THR A 410 -0.05 10.61 -21.16
C THR A 410 -0.55 9.18 -21.42
N GLY A 411 -1.86 9.01 -21.41
CA GLY A 411 -2.51 7.72 -21.61
C GLY A 411 -2.79 6.93 -20.35
N ASP A 412 -2.26 7.33 -19.18
CA ASP A 412 -2.63 6.71 -17.90
C ASP A 412 -4.12 6.89 -17.62
N TRP A 413 -4.68 5.96 -16.87
CA TRP A 413 -6.10 5.99 -16.55
C TRP A 413 -6.42 5.30 -15.22
N ILE A 414 -7.50 5.77 -14.61
CA ILE A 414 -8.10 5.24 -13.39
C ILE A 414 -9.58 5.00 -13.68
N GLY A 415 -10.12 3.87 -13.24
CA GLY A 415 -11.51 3.53 -13.54
C GLY A 415 -12.11 2.50 -12.57
N ALA A 416 -13.34 2.12 -12.88
CA ALA A 416 -14.14 1.15 -12.16
C ALA A 416 -14.58 -0.02 -13.05
N ASP A 417 -14.48 -1.25 -12.56
CA ASP A 417 -15.22 -2.42 -13.04
C ASP A 417 -16.52 -2.52 -12.23
N LEU A 418 -17.65 -2.42 -12.90
CA LEU A 418 -18.98 -2.45 -12.30
C LEU A 418 -19.48 -3.88 -11.99
N GLY A 419 -18.64 -4.89 -12.24
CA GLY A 419 -18.94 -6.30 -12.01
C GLY A 419 -19.83 -6.96 -13.08
N CYS A 420 -20.70 -6.20 -13.72
CA CYS A 420 -21.54 -6.62 -14.85
C CYS A 420 -21.85 -5.43 -15.75
N VAL A 421 -22.48 -5.69 -16.89
CA VAL A 421 -23.02 -4.62 -17.75
C VAL A 421 -24.21 -3.97 -17.03
N ARG A 422 -24.18 -2.64 -16.93
CA ARG A 422 -25.23 -1.81 -16.31
C ARG A 422 -25.67 -0.71 -17.26
N GLN A 423 -26.91 -0.25 -17.09
CA GLN A 423 -27.38 0.99 -17.69
C GLN A 423 -26.81 2.17 -16.84
N VAL A 424 -25.93 2.95 -17.42
CA VAL A 424 -25.26 4.07 -16.73
C VAL A 424 -25.80 5.40 -17.25
N SER A 425 -26.37 6.19 -16.35
CA SER A 425 -26.92 7.52 -16.65
C SER A 425 -26.20 8.65 -15.91
N GLU A 426 -25.40 8.32 -14.91
CA GLU A 426 -24.66 9.30 -14.11
C GLU A 426 -23.33 8.77 -13.62
N VAL A 427 -22.29 9.60 -13.72
CA VAL A 427 -20.95 9.34 -13.16
C VAL A 427 -20.47 10.59 -12.46
N ARG A 428 -20.05 10.43 -11.21
CA ARG A 428 -19.46 11.51 -10.42
C ARG A 428 -18.08 11.07 -9.90
N ILE A 429 -17.06 11.88 -10.17
CA ILE A 429 -15.69 11.59 -9.74
C ILE A 429 -15.12 12.81 -9.05
N LEU A 430 -14.62 12.63 -7.82
CA LEU A 430 -13.86 13.63 -7.08
C LEU A 430 -12.38 13.27 -7.15
N GLN A 431 -11.62 14.06 -7.88
CA GLN A 431 -10.17 13.92 -8.00
C GLN A 431 -9.43 14.70 -6.89
N GLY A 432 -8.12 14.47 -6.73
CA GLY A 432 -7.26 15.12 -5.73
C GLY A 432 -7.38 14.47 -4.35
N ARG A 433 -6.50 14.88 -3.42
CA ARG A 433 -6.49 14.37 -2.03
C ARG A 433 -7.52 15.09 -1.15
N ASN A 434 -7.86 16.30 -1.51
CA ASN A 434 -8.85 17.12 -0.80
C ASN A 434 -9.48 18.14 -1.78
N SER A 435 -10.46 18.90 -1.30
CA SER A 435 -11.23 19.84 -2.14
C SER A 435 -10.43 21.04 -2.67
N VAL A 436 -9.22 21.27 -2.17
CA VAL A 436 -8.34 22.39 -2.54
C VAL A 436 -7.02 21.94 -3.15
N ASP A 437 -6.80 20.64 -3.25
CA ASP A 437 -5.60 20.07 -3.87
C ASP A 437 -5.65 20.25 -5.38
N ASP A 438 -4.70 20.98 -5.93
CA ASP A 438 -4.57 21.29 -7.34
C ASP A 438 -3.40 20.57 -8.02
N VAL A 439 -2.74 19.64 -7.33
CA VAL A 439 -1.55 18.95 -7.83
C VAL A 439 -1.80 17.48 -8.19
N ASP A 440 -2.49 16.73 -7.34
CA ASP A 440 -2.64 15.29 -7.47
C ASP A 440 -3.93 14.89 -8.20
N TYR A 441 -4.12 15.36 -9.43
CA TYR A 441 -5.26 14.99 -10.28
C TYR A 441 -4.85 14.95 -11.76
N PHE A 442 -5.67 14.33 -12.59
CA PHE A 442 -5.52 14.42 -14.06
C PHE A 442 -6.08 15.76 -14.54
N ASP A 443 -5.21 16.67 -14.88
CA ASP A 443 -5.55 18.04 -15.30
C ASP A 443 -6.15 18.15 -16.70
N ASN A 444 -5.99 17.11 -17.51
CA ASN A 444 -6.55 17.01 -18.84
C ASN A 444 -7.00 15.57 -19.10
N THR A 445 -8.30 15.34 -19.11
CA THR A 445 -8.89 14.00 -19.15
C THR A 445 -10.04 13.90 -20.15
N VAL A 446 -10.43 12.65 -20.40
CA VAL A 446 -11.70 12.28 -21.02
C VAL A 446 -12.35 11.20 -20.14
N LEU A 447 -13.67 11.26 -19.96
CA LEU A 447 -14.46 10.20 -19.36
C LEU A 447 -14.88 9.22 -20.45
N GLU A 448 -14.61 7.94 -20.25
CA GLU A 448 -14.88 6.89 -21.23
C GLU A 448 -15.55 5.68 -20.59
N TYR A 449 -16.29 4.90 -21.39
CA TYR A 449 -16.89 3.63 -21.00
C TYR A 449 -16.55 2.50 -21.96
N SER A 450 -16.70 1.26 -21.50
CA SER A 450 -16.46 0.04 -22.28
C SER A 450 -17.33 -1.12 -21.79
N LEU A 451 -17.59 -2.07 -22.68
CA LEU A 451 -18.23 -3.34 -22.36
C LEU A 451 -17.21 -4.45 -22.07
N ASP A 452 -16.04 -4.40 -22.71
CA ASP A 452 -15.05 -5.48 -22.77
C ASP A 452 -13.65 -5.09 -22.28
N ARG A 453 -13.47 -3.81 -21.87
CA ARG A 453 -12.19 -3.22 -21.47
C ARG A 453 -11.15 -3.08 -22.60
N LYS A 454 -11.54 -3.37 -23.84
CA LYS A 454 -10.69 -3.23 -25.04
C LYS A 454 -11.10 -2.03 -25.85
N GLU A 455 -12.36 -1.96 -26.23
CA GLU A 455 -12.92 -0.82 -26.95
C GLU A 455 -13.54 0.19 -26.00
N TRP A 456 -13.11 1.44 -26.11
CA TRP A 456 -13.54 2.53 -25.25
C TRP A 456 -14.24 3.62 -26.06
N LYS A 457 -15.37 4.08 -25.57
CA LYS A 457 -16.16 5.16 -26.14
C LYS A 457 -16.19 6.35 -25.18
N ALA A 458 -16.04 7.55 -25.72
CA ALA A 458 -16.07 8.77 -24.92
C ALA A 458 -17.50 9.11 -24.46
N LEU A 459 -17.65 9.43 -23.19
CA LEU A 459 -18.85 10.03 -22.59
C LEU A 459 -18.79 11.56 -22.62
N THR A 460 -17.57 12.12 -22.60
CA THR A 460 -17.34 13.57 -22.61
C THR A 460 -16.34 13.94 -23.70
N GLY A 461 -16.29 15.22 -24.06
CA GLY A 461 -15.11 15.80 -24.68
C GLY A 461 -13.94 15.89 -23.71
N GLU A 462 -12.90 16.63 -24.11
CA GLU A 462 -11.74 16.94 -23.26
C GLU A 462 -12.16 17.78 -22.04
N LEU A 463 -11.80 17.31 -20.86
CA LEU A 463 -12.06 17.98 -19.56
C LEU A 463 -10.74 18.57 -19.05
N LYS A 464 -10.69 19.90 -18.89
CA LYS A 464 -9.47 20.62 -18.47
C LYS A 464 -9.64 21.17 -17.06
N LYS A 465 -8.67 20.89 -16.18
CA LYS A 465 -8.58 21.39 -14.80
C LYS A 465 -9.86 21.18 -13.99
N GLN A 466 -10.46 19.99 -14.10
CA GLN A 466 -11.67 19.65 -13.36
C GLN A 466 -11.38 18.67 -12.23
N TYR A 467 -11.53 19.12 -10.99
CA TYR A 467 -11.50 18.24 -9.80
C TYR A 467 -12.73 17.38 -9.68
N ILE A 468 -13.89 17.97 -10.00
CA ILE A 468 -15.19 17.33 -9.94
C ILE A 468 -15.62 17.09 -11.36
N ILE A 469 -15.73 15.82 -11.73
CA ILE A 469 -16.29 15.40 -13.00
C ILE A 469 -17.71 14.92 -12.72
N ASN A 470 -18.70 15.62 -13.25
CA ASN A 470 -20.09 15.23 -13.20
C ASN A 470 -20.58 15.02 -14.63
N TRP A 471 -20.95 13.80 -14.93
CA TRP A 471 -21.58 13.45 -16.21
C TRP A 471 -22.96 12.86 -15.95
N LYS A 472 -23.97 13.34 -16.66
CA LYS A 472 -25.34 12.87 -16.58
C LYS A 472 -26.00 12.87 -17.96
N THR A 473 -26.87 11.90 -18.19
CA THR A 473 -27.63 11.77 -19.43
C THR A 473 -29.02 11.20 -19.18
N ASP A 474 -30.00 11.62 -20.01
CA ASP A 474 -31.35 11.06 -20.04
C ASP A 474 -31.42 9.77 -20.90
N THR A 475 -30.38 9.49 -21.68
CA THR A 475 -30.26 8.26 -22.48
C THR A 475 -29.14 7.41 -21.92
N PRO A 476 -29.42 6.45 -21.02
CA PRO A 476 -28.41 5.61 -20.40
C PRO A 476 -27.57 4.85 -21.42
N VAL A 477 -26.30 4.64 -21.11
CA VAL A 477 -25.39 3.80 -21.90
C VAL A 477 -25.15 2.46 -21.22
N GLU A 478 -25.00 1.40 -22.00
CA GLU A 478 -24.57 0.10 -21.47
C GLU A 478 -23.05 0.12 -21.25
N ALA A 479 -22.64 -0.06 -19.99
CA ALA A 479 -21.24 -0.11 -19.61
C ALA A 479 -20.97 -1.17 -18.54
N ARG A 480 -19.85 -1.83 -18.63
CA ARG A 480 -19.25 -2.59 -17.55
C ARG A 480 -18.05 -1.88 -16.94
N TYR A 481 -17.35 -1.10 -17.75
CA TYR A 481 -16.14 -0.38 -17.33
C TYR A 481 -16.29 1.10 -17.60
N ILE A 482 -15.86 1.92 -16.64
CA ILE A 482 -15.82 3.37 -16.75
C ILE A 482 -14.44 3.83 -16.34
N ARG A 483 -13.88 4.82 -17.02
CA ARG A 483 -12.58 5.38 -16.67
C ARG A 483 -12.47 6.88 -16.95
N ILE A 484 -11.58 7.54 -16.20
CA ILE A 484 -10.95 8.80 -16.61
C ILE A 484 -9.57 8.46 -17.19
N LYS A 485 -9.30 8.94 -18.38
CA LYS A 485 -8.02 8.75 -19.08
C LYS A 485 -7.32 10.08 -19.22
N LYS A 486 -6.05 10.14 -18.81
CA LYS A 486 -5.22 11.31 -19.00
C LYS A 486 -4.92 11.51 -20.48
N LEU A 487 -5.22 12.70 -20.96
CA LEU A 487 -4.81 13.20 -22.27
C LEU A 487 -3.41 13.83 -22.16
N LYS A 488 -2.96 14.55 -23.18
CA LYS A 488 -1.66 15.21 -23.18
C LYS A 488 -1.59 16.28 -22.08
N SER A 489 -0.55 16.23 -21.26
CA SER A 489 -0.28 17.18 -20.18
C SER A 489 1.20 17.12 -19.80
N ASP A 490 1.75 18.23 -19.35
CA ASP A 490 3.11 18.32 -18.79
C ASP A 490 3.15 18.01 -17.29
N LYS A 491 1.99 17.86 -16.66
CA LYS A 491 1.87 17.56 -15.23
C LYS A 491 2.30 16.13 -14.94
N ARG A 492 3.24 15.98 -14.01
CA ARG A 492 3.84 14.69 -13.63
C ARG A 492 3.60 14.29 -12.16
N ASN A 493 2.81 15.05 -11.42
CA ASN A 493 2.43 14.73 -10.05
C ASN A 493 1.70 13.39 -9.97
N TRP A 494 1.51 12.87 -8.79
CA TRP A 494 0.65 11.69 -8.59
C TRP A 494 -0.79 12.02 -8.98
N ALA A 495 -1.59 11.00 -9.24
CA ALA A 495 -3.03 11.14 -9.38
C ALA A 495 -3.73 10.57 -8.15
N ALA A 496 -4.73 11.29 -7.64
CA ALA A 496 -5.56 10.85 -6.54
C ALA A 496 -7.05 10.93 -6.90
N VAL A 497 -7.83 9.98 -6.39
CA VAL A 497 -9.29 9.93 -6.53
C VAL A 497 -9.90 9.63 -5.17
N ARG A 498 -10.76 10.54 -4.69
CA ARG A 498 -11.48 10.41 -3.42
C ARG A 498 -12.79 9.64 -3.55
N THR A 499 -13.46 9.82 -4.69
CA THR A 499 -14.79 9.24 -4.89
C THR A 499 -14.97 8.92 -6.37
N PHE A 500 -15.54 7.76 -6.66
CA PHE A 500 -15.90 7.30 -8.00
C PHE A 500 -17.28 6.67 -7.95
N GLU A 501 -18.30 7.46 -8.16
CA GLU A 501 -19.71 7.05 -8.09
C GLU A 501 -20.28 6.81 -9.50
N VAL A 502 -21.02 5.73 -9.64
CA VAL A 502 -21.77 5.39 -10.86
C VAL A 502 -23.21 5.14 -10.48
N ASN A 503 -24.14 5.89 -11.05
CA ASN A 503 -25.56 5.89 -10.71
C ASN A 503 -25.78 6.00 -9.19
N PRO A 504 -25.27 7.01 -8.48
CA PRO A 504 -25.41 7.11 -7.04
C PRO A 504 -26.88 7.04 -6.62
N THR A 505 -27.15 6.30 -5.55
CA THR A 505 -28.51 6.24 -4.99
C THR A 505 -28.82 7.57 -4.30
N THR A 506 -29.87 8.23 -4.72
CA THR A 506 -30.35 9.48 -4.12
C THR A 506 -31.84 9.37 -3.79
N PRO A 507 -32.38 10.17 -2.87
CA PRO A 507 -33.81 10.13 -2.54
C PRO A 507 -34.71 10.28 -3.74
N GLU A 508 -34.32 11.09 -4.74
CA GLU A 508 -35.11 11.34 -5.96
C GLU A 508 -35.17 10.13 -6.91
N ARG A 509 -34.24 9.19 -6.77
CA ARG A 509 -34.17 7.96 -7.57
C ARG A 509 -34.95 6.80 -6.96
N LEU A 510 -35.30 6.89 -5.69
CA LEU A 510 -36.14 5.88 -5.05
C LEU A 510 -37.61 6.07 -5.45
N SER A 511 -38.32 4.97 -5.58
CA SER A 511 -39.75 4.96 -5.90
C SER A 511 -40.65 5.28 -4.68
N PHE A 512 -40.03 5.49 -3.51
CA PHE A 512 -40.68 5.73 -2.23
C PHE A 512 -39.92 6.79 -1.41
N PRO A 513 -40.59 7.51 -0.52
CA PRO A 513 -39.95 8.49 0.35
C PRO A 513 -39.10 7.80 1.43
N VAL A 514 -37.97 8.44 1.80
CA VAL A 514 -37.14 8.07 2.94
C VAL A 514 -36.97 9.27 3.84
N GLU A 515 -37.05 9.06 5.14
CA GLU A 515 -36.84 10.08 6.20
C GLU A 515 -35.84 9.50 7.21
N ALA A 516 -34.75 10.20 7.45
CA ALA A 516 -33.68 9.84 8.40
C ALA A 516 -33.01 11.11 8.94
N GLY A 517 -32.35 11.01 10.08
CA GLY A 517 -31.56 12.11 10.65
C GLY A 517 -30.43 12.58 9.73
N ASN A 518 -29.78 11.63 9.04
CA ASN A 518 -28.85 11.87 7.94
C ASN A 518 -29.37 11.15 6.68
N LEU A 519 -30.15 11.88 5.88
CA LEU A 519 -30.79 11.31 4.71
C LEU A 519 -29.80 10.83 3.66
N GLN A 520 -28.69 11.54 3.48
CA GLN A 520 -27.69 11.15 2.49
C GLN A 520 -26.98 9.85 2.89
N ALA A 521 -26.61 9.68 4.15
CA ALA A 521 -26.04 8.45 4.65
C ALA A 521 -27.03 7.29 4.58
N ALA A 522 -28.33 7.54 4.84
CA ALA A 522 -29.37 6.52 4.78
C ALA A 522 -29.52 5.88 3.37
N MET A 523 -29.05 6.54 2.32
CA MET A 523 -29.07 5.98 0.96
C MET A 523 -28.20 4.74 0.81
N TYR A 524 -27.20 4.55 1.68
CA TYR A 524 -26.38 3.33 1.73
C TYR A 524 -27.16 2.07 2.19
N GLY A 525 -28.34 2.24 2.76
CA GLY A 525 -29.26 1.13 3.04
C GLY A 525 -30.10 0.69 1.84
N PHE A 526 -29.95 1.37 0.67
CA PHE A 526 -30.78 1.15 -0.53
C PHE A 526 -29.92 1.17 -1.82
N ASP A 527 -28.59 1.07 -1.72
CA ASP A 527 -27.68 1.27 -2.84
C ASP A 527 -27.29 -0.01 -3.58
N GLU A 528 -27.90 -1.13 -3.21
CA GLU A 528 -27.61 -2.46 -3.76
C GLU A 528 -26.15 -2.91 -3.52
N ASN A 529 -25.50 -2.40 -2.47
CA ASN A 529 -24.12 -2.70 -2.11
C ASN A 529 -23.99 -3.20 -0.66
N PRO A 530 -23.95 -4.50 -0.41
CA PRO A 530 -23.85 -5.04 0.95
C PRO A 530 -22.50 -4.76 1.65
N CYS A 531 -21.57 -4.12 0.96
CA CYS A 531 -20.26 -3.72 1.53
C CYS A 531 -20.27 -2.28 2.07
N THR A 532 -21.26 -1.48 1.72
CA THR A 532 -21.50 -0.14 2.30
C THR A 532 -22.47 -0.23 3.47
N SER A 533 -22.49 0.78 4.32
CA SER A 533 -23.41 0.85 5.46
C SER A 533 -23.51 2.27 5.97
N PHE A 534 -24.55 2.54 6.76
CA PHE A 534 -24.64 3.75 7.56
C PHE A 534 -25.07 3.43 8.99
N THR A 535 -24.68 4.28 9.92
CA THR A 535 -25.16 4.18 11.30
C THR A 535 -26.48 4.92 11.41
N ASN A 536 -27.56 4.18 11.71
CA ASN A 536 -28.80 4.75 12.16
C ASN A 536 -28.70 4.97 13.67
N ASP A 537 -28.97 6.19 14.14
CA ASP A 537 -29.06 6.53 15.55
C ASP A 537 -30.33 7.38 15.73
N GLY A 538 -31.46 6.68 15.92
CA GLY A 538 -32.78 7.26 15.98
C GLY A 538 -33.75 6.56 15.05
N VAL A 539 -34.52 7.34 14.30
CA VAL A 539 -35.62 6.84 13.47
C VAL A 539 -35.27 6.92 11.98
N LEU A 540 -35.22 5.76 11.32
CA LEU A 540 -35.27 5.65 9.87
C LEU A 540 -36.70 5.29 9.46
N SER A 541 -37.31 6.05 8.55
CA SER A 541 -38.63 5.74 7.98
C SER A 541 -38.53 5.64 6.46
N PHE A 542 -39.22 4.67 5.85
CA PHE A 542 -39.31 4.55 4.39
C PHE A 542 -40.69 4.06 3.95
N GLY A 543 -41.11 4.48 2.76
CA GLY A 543 -42.37 4.06 2.16
C GLY A 543 -42.27 2.62 1.68
N VAL A 544 -43.41 1.89 1.72
CA VAL A 544 -43.50 0.53 1.19
C VAL A 544 -43.63 0.58 -0.34
N GLU A 545 -42.72 -0.12 -1.04
CA GLU A 545 -42.80 -0.27 -2.50
C GLU A 545 -44.04 -1.04 -2.96
N LYS A 546 -44.45 -0.76 -4.19
CA LYS A 546 -45.53 -1.49 -4.81
C LYS A 546 -45.17 -2.98 -5.02
N ASP A 547 -46.12 -3.87 -4.77
CA ASP A 547 -46.03 -5.33 -4.97
C ASP A 547 -44.95 -6.04 -4.12
N VAL A 548 -44.51 -5.42 -3.00
CA VAL A 548 -43.59 -6.00 -2.02
C VAL A 548 -44.35 -6.72 -0.92
N LYS A 549 -43.89 -7.90 -0.54
CA LYS A 549 -44.50 -8.73 0.53
C LYS A 549 -43.81 -8.58 1.87
N GLY A 550 -42.53 -8.14 1.85
CA GLY A 550 -41.69 -7.98 3.02
C GLY A 550 -40.38 -7.31 2.70
N TYR A 551 -39.53 -7.23 3.69
CA TYR A 551 -38.16 -6.73 3.57
C TYR A 551 -37.18 -7.63 4.30
N THR A 552 -36.06 -7.92 3.66
CA THR A 552 -34.89 -8.49 4.34
C THR A 552 -33.96 -7.36 4.77
N LEU A 553 -33.59 -7.34 6.04
CA LEU A 553 -32.68 -6.37 6.62
C LEU A 553 -31.32 -7.01 6.86
N LEU A 554 -30.28 -6.37 6.35
CA LEU A 554 -28.87 -6.68 6.63
C LEU A 554 -28.32 -5.62 7.58
N LEU A 555 -28.06 -6.01 8.83
CA LEU A 555 -27.73 -5.13 9.94
C LEU A 555 -26.46 -5.58 10.67
N LYS A 556 -25.91 -4.66 11.48
CA LYS A 556 -25.04 -4.99 12.61
C LYS A 556 -25.59 -4.30 13.85
N LEU A 557 -25.95 -5.09 14.83
CA LEU A 557 -26.42 -4.63 16.13
C LEU A 557 -25.28 -4.65 17.15
N ALA A 558 -25.17 -3.64 17.98
CA ALA A 558 -24.29 -3.68 19.13
C ALA A 558 -24.79 -4.74 20.13
N PRO A 559 -23.89 -5.40 20.90
CA PRO A 559 -24.28 -6.42 21.86
C PRO A 559 -25.40 -5.95 22.80
N GLY A 560 -26.49 -6.72 22.88
CA GLY A 560 -27.65 -6.41 23.72
C GLY A 560 -28.53 -5.24 23.24
N LYS A 561 -28.30 -4.74 22.03
CA LYS A 561 -29.15 -3.74 21.38
C LYS A 561 -30.12 -4.39 20.39
N SER A 562 -31.22 -3.69 20.15
CA SER A 562 -32.27 -4.10 19.22
C SER A 562 -32.88 -2.86 18.55
N LEU A 563 -33.49 -3.06 17.39
CA LEU A 563 -34.33 -2.06 16.73
C LEU A 563 -35.80 -2.35 16.97
N VAL A 564 -36.59 -1.30 17.09
CA VAL A 564 -38.07 -1.42 17.07
C VAL A 564 -38.56 -1.13 15.66
N CYS A 565 -39.08 -2.14 14.99
CA CYS A 565 -39.73 -2.02 13.69
C CYS A 565 -41.20 -1.74 13.87
N ARG A 566 -41.71 -0.62 13.35
CA ARG A 566 -43.14 -0.31 13.31
C ARG A 566 -43.63 -0.29 11.86
N GLN A 567 -44.75 -0.97 11.59
CA GLN A 567 -45.44 -0.88 10.32
C GLN A 567 -46.61 0.06 10.46
N LEU A 568 -46.69 1.09 9.61
CA LEU A 568 -47.71 2.11 9.68
C LEU A 568 -48.58 2.11 8.40
N ASN A 569 -49.86 2.49 8.56
CA ASN A 569 -50.70 2.72 7.39
C ASN A 569 -50.47 4.12 6.79
N ALA A 570 -51.13 4.42 5.67
CA ALA A 570 -51.01 5.71 4.96
C ALA A 570 -51.40 6.94 5.82
N LYS A 571 -52.13 6.75 6.93
CA LYS A 571 -52.53 7.82 7.90
C LYS A 571 -51.59 7.90 9.09
N GLY A 572 -50.48 7.15 9.10
CA GLY A 572 -49.49 7.15 10.19
C GLY A 572 -49.90 6.33 11.42
N LYS A 573 -50.97 5.56 11.38
CA LYS A 573 -51.39 4.69 12.49
C LYS A 573 -50.54 3.40 12.48
N VAL A 574 -49.95 3.03 13.62
CA VAL A 574 -49.21 1.80 13.80
C VAL A 574 -50.12 0.60 13.66
N LEU A 575 -49.78 -0.33 12.80
CA LEU A 575 -50.49 -1.59 12.53
C LEU A 575 -49.83 -2.79 13.21
N ALA A 576 -48.46 -2.77 13.28
CA ALA A 576 -47.69 -3.80 13.93
C ALA A 576 -46.41 -3.22 14.50
N THR A 577 -45.86 -3.85 15.54
CA THR A 577 -44.57 -3.57 16.14
C THR A 577 -43.82 -4.87 16.35
N THR A 578 -42.57 -4.94 15.90
CA THR A 578 -41.70 -6.09 16.04
C THR A 578 -40.37 -5.65 16.57
N LEU A 579 -39.79 -6.40 17.51
CA LEU A 579 -38.41 -6.20 17.98
C LEU A 579 -37.45 -6.96 17.07
N ILE A 580 -36.39 -6.29 16.61
CA ILE A 580 -35.33 -6.88 15.78
C ILE A 580 -34.08 -6.95 16.65
N ASP A 581 -33.64 -8.16 16.98
CA ASP A 581 -32.48 -8.48 17.81
C ASP A 581 -31.45 -9.35 17.06
N GLN A 582 -31.64 -9.54 15.75
CA GLN A 582 -30.77 -10.32 14.88
C GLN A 582 -30.22 -9.45 13.73
N SER A 583 -28.98 -9.70 13.33
CA SER A 583 -28.29 -8.96 12.25
C SER A 583 -28.84 -9.27 10.86
N PHE A 584 -29.44 -10.45 10.67
CA PHE A 584 -30.16 -10.85 9.48
C PHE A 584 -31.62 -11.09 9.85
N CYS A 585 -32.53 -10.29 9.33
CA CYS A 585 -33.93 -10.33 9.72
C CYS A 585 -34.85 -10.16 8.52
N LYS A 586 -35.95 -10.89 8.51
CA LYS A 586 -37.05 -10.74 7.54
C LYS A 586 -38.28 -10.14 8.21
N ILE A 587 -38.83 -9.12 7.57
CA ILE A 587 -40.07 -8.46 7.99
C ILE A 587 -41.16 -8.75 6.98
N GLU A 588 -42.21 -9.50 7.37
CA GLU A 588 -43.40 -9.66 6.57
C GLU A 588 -44.31 -8.44 6.72
N LEU A 589 -44.86 -7.97 5.60
CA LEU A 589 -45.74 -6.80 5.63
C LEU A 589 -47.17 -7.20 6.08
N VAL A 590 -47.70 -6.48 7.07
CA VAL A 590 -49.09 -6.60 7.45
C VAL A 590 -50.00 -5.88 6.44
N LYS A 591 -51.21 -6.35 6.27
CA LYS A 591 -52.18 -5.77 5.34
C LYS A 591 -52.34 -4.27 5.59
N LYS A 592 -52.28 -3.47 4.53
CA LYS A 592 -52.36 -1.98 4.54
C LYS A 592 -51.13 -1.28 5.12
N ALA A 593 -49.99 -1.91 5.37
CA ALA A 593 -48.75 -1.26 5.65
C ALA A 593 -48.35 -0.38 4.45
N ALA A 594 -48.05 0.87 4.72
CA ALA A 594 -47.66 1.86 3.71
C ALA A 594 -46.30 2.51 4.05
N LYS A 595 -45.83 2.37 5.29
CA LYS A 595 -44.57 2.92 5.78
C LYS A 595 -43.93 1.97 6.81
N ILE A 596 -42.66 1.78 6.74
CA ILE A 596 -41.83 1.09 7.75
C ILE A 596 -41.04 2.15 8.52
N GLN A 597 -40.92 1.95 9.81
CA GLN A 597 -40.13 2.77 10.71
C GLN A 597 -39.22 1.88 11.55
N LEU A 598 -37.92 2.11 11.48
CA LEU A 598 -36.89 1.45 12.28
C LEU A 598 -36.37 2.45 13.31
N ASP A 599 -36.57 2.18 14.58
CA ASP A 599 -36.25 3.06 15.70
C ASP A 599 -35.21 2.40 16.60
N GLY A 600 -34.07 3.08 16.78
CA GLY A 600 -32.94 2.61 17.58
C GLY A 600 -31.59 2.78 16.88
N SER A 601 -30.54 2.26 17.51
CA SER A 601 -29.15 2.36 17.00
C SER A 601 -28.71 1.03 16.37
N ALA A 602 -28.33 1.08 15.08
CA ALA A 602 -27.76 -0.03 14.34
C ALA A 602 -26.93 0.47 13.15
N GLU A 603 -25.97 -0.32 12.72
CA GLU A 603 -25.35 -0.16 11.40
C GLU A 603 -26.21 -0.92 10.38
N ILE A 604 -26.73 -0.21 9.38
CA ILE A 604 -27.62 -0.77 8.35
C ILE A 604 -26.84 -0.87 7.06
N PHE A 605 -26.79 -2.07 6.49
CA PHE A 605 -26.09 -2.37 5.24
C PHE A 605 -27.05 -2.34 4.06
N GLU A 606 -28.15 -3.08 4.15
CA GLU A 606 -29.14 -3.14 3.08
C GLU A 606 -30.56 -3.41 3.59
N ILE A 607 -31.52 -2.80 2.94
CA ILE A 607 -32.96 -2.99 3.11
C ILE A 607 -33.51 -3.52 1.79
N ILE A 608 -33.64 -4.84 1.69
CA ILE A 608 -33.92 -5.57 0.44
C ILE A 608 -35.40 -5.85 0.34
N PRO A 609 -36.15 -5.37 -0.68
CA PRO A 609 -37.54 -5.67 -0.86
C PRO A 609 -37.77 -7.14 -1.33
N GLU A 610 -38.69 -7.84 -0.69
CA GLU A 610 -39.14 -9.19 -1.07
C GLU A 610 -40.38 -9.08 -1.94
N LYS A 611 -40.29 -9.45 -3.23
CA LYS A 611 -41.36 -9.38 -4.22
C LYS A 611 -42.17 -10.66 -4.34
#